data_88be1d143f61bdee53869405b984f0ff
#
_entry.id   88be1d143f61bdee53869405b984f0ff
#
_cell.length_a   1.000
_cell.length_b   1.000
_cell.length_c   1.000
_cell.angle_alpha   90.00
_cell.angle_beta   90.00
_cell.angle_gamma   90.00
#
_symmetry.space_group_name_H-M   'P 1'
#
loop_
_entity.id
_entity.type
_entity.pdbx_description
1 polymer ?
#
loop_
_entity_poly.entity_id
_entity_poly.type
_entity_poly.pdbx_seq_one_letter_code
_entity_poly.pdbx_strand_id
1 'polypeptide(L)'
;MARAFTSRRVAFVATAGVLALGLAACGGSSDSTTSSSAAPESSAAPAPGEPVKVTLITKDSTNPFFVAMQEGAKEAAAAQGVDLTVGSGKAEGDDQGQIDLIEQAIARGDAGILITPISTNVNAAIEKARAAGLYVIALDTPTDPPETVDITFATDNCLAGQAIGQWTAGWLNGEKATIARLVIFNDRMVSVDYCRDNGFLEGLGVDVVDPTVMGDEAESGTYTTGAGGDYEWVCLEATGANQEGGRAGMEKCLAANPDINVVYTINEPTAFGAAEALKAAGKTIGTDVIIVSVDGGLAGVEAVKAGEIQATSQQYPLLMASLGVEAIATIANGGAAPQNTSANGEFFDTGVKLCTEDPQDTVTAAEQWTAQQCIDNAWG
;
A
#
# COMPACT_ATOMS: atom_id res chain seq x y z
N MET A 1 -25.03 32.47 40.96
CA MET A 1 -26.32 33.06 40.53
C MET A 1 -27.01 32.05 39.62
N ALA A 2 -28.05 31.47 40.15
CA ALA A 2 -28.87 30.47 39.44
C ALA A 2 -29.99 31.18 38.67
N ARG A 3 -30.33 30.69 37.50
CA ARG A 3 -31.69 30.81 36.96
C ARG A 3 -32.03 29.58 36.11
N ALA A 4 -33.06 28.90 36.60
CA ALA A 4 -33.73 27.77 36.01
C ALA A 4 -35.01 28.21 35.25
N PHE A 5 -35.68 27.21 34.65
CA PHE A 5 -37.05 27.17 34.11
C PHE A 5 -37.20 27.63 32.65
N THR A 6 -37.90 26.92 31.77
CA THR A 6 -39.20 26.23 31.92
C THR A 6 -39.43 25.26 30.74
N SER A 7 -40.05 24.13 31.08
CA SER A 7 -40.67 23.14 30.19
C SER A 7 -41.98 23.67 29.56
N ARG A 8 -42.29 23.27 28.32
CA ARG A 8 -43.68 23.22 27.83
C ARG A 8 -43.94 21.91 27.08
N ARG A 9 -44.69 21.07 27.72
CA ARG A 9 -45.46 19.96 27.10
C ARG A 9 -46.71 20.53 26.49
N VAL A 10 -47.08 20.08 25.28
CA VAL A 10 -48.47 20.12 24.80
C VAL A 10 -48.78 18.78 24.19
N ALA A 11 -49.87 18.21 24.64
CA ALA A 11 -50.43 16.89 24.27
C ALA A 11 -51.72 17.08 23.46
N PHE A 12 -52.11 15.98 22.82
CA PHE A 12 -53.45 15.63 22.27
C PHE A 12 -53.90 16.32 20.97
N VAL A 13 -54.35 15.48 20.00
CA VAL A 13 -55.72 14.98 19.87
C VAL A 13 -55.77 13.78 18.88
N ALA A 14 -56.41 12.70 19.30
CA ALA A 14 -56.84 11.57 18.50
C ALA A 14 -58.17 11.84 17.78
N THR A 15 -58.34 11.34 16.57
CA THR A 15 -59.67 11.18 15.97
C THR A 15 -59.75 9.84 15.27
N ALA A 16 -60.65 9.02 15.78
CA ALA A 16 -61.10 7.77 15.19
C ALA A 16 -62.24 8.05 14.21
N GLY A 17 -62.30 7.30 13.14
CA GLY A 17 -63.41 7.30 12.18
C GLY A 17 -63.59 5.91 11.58
N VAL A 18 -64.79 5.38 11.78
CA VAL A 18 -65.22 4.00 11.62
C VAL A 18 -66.07 3.81 10.34
N LEU A 19 -65.98 2.61 9.77
CA LEU A 19 -66.92 1.86 8.93
C LEU A 19 -67.22 2.27 7.47
N ALA A 20 -67.05 1.29 6.57
CA ALA A 20 -68.18 0.68 5.88
C ALA A 20 -67.77 -0.65 5.21
N LEU A 21 -68.60 -1.66 5.46
CA LEU A 21 -68.60 -2.99 4.87
C LEU A 21 -69.06 -3.00 3.41
N GLY A 22 -68.47 -3.90 2.60
CA GLY A 22 -69.00 -4.31 1.31
C GLY A 22 -68.58 -5.75 1.01
N LEU A 23 -69.47 -6.71 1.30
CA LEU A 23 -69.39 -8.12 0.88
C LEU A 23 -69.74 -8.27 -0.58
N ALA A 24 -68.90 -8.98 -1.35
CA ALA A 24 -69.40 -9.81 -2.47
C ALA A 24 -68.44 -11.00 -2.63
N ALA A 25 -69.06 -12.18 -2.54
CA ALA A 25 -68.46 -13.50 -2.66
C ALA A 25 -68.33 -13.94 -4.13
N CYS A 26 -67.30 -14.71 -4.46
CA CYS A 26 -67.39 -16.07 -5.04
C CYS A 26 -66.10 -16.41 -5.84
N GLY A 27 -65.59 -17.62 -5.61
CA GLY A 27 -64.94 -18.41 -6.64
C GLY A 27 -63.41 -18.70 -6.41
N GLY A 28 -63.19 -19.87 -5.88
CA GLY A 28 -61.98 -20.58 -5.57
C GLY A 28 -60.82 -20.57 -6.55
N SER A 29 -59.65 -20.66 -5.99
CA SER A 29 -58.60 -21.63 -6.24
C SER A 29 -57.44 -21.29 -5.37
N SER A 30 -56.99 -22.26 -4.59
CA SER A 30 -55.79 -22.22 -3.77
C SER A 30 -54.55 -22.10 -4.64
N ASP A 31 -53.81 -20.98 -4.47
CA ASP A 31 -52.40 -20.94 -4.78
C ASP A 31 -51.67 -20.29 -3.60
N SER A 32 -50.90 -21.14 -2.95
CA SER A 32 -49.97 -20.78 -1.87
C SER A 32 -48.81 -20.03 -2.48
N THR A 33 -48.84 -18.69 -2.46
CA THR A 33 -47.64 -17.88 -2.69
C THR A 33 -46.75 -17.95 -1.47
N THR A 34 -45.81 -18.87 -1.50
CA THR A 34 -44.61 -18.85 -0.69
C THR A 34 -43.84 -17.57 -1.05
N SER A 35 -43.75 -16.63 -0.12
CA SER A 35 -42.83 -15.49 -0.18
C SER A 35 -41.44 -16.05 -0.19
N SER A 36 -40.85 -16.25 -1.37
CA SER A 36 -39.44 -16.55 -1.54
C SER A 36 -38.68 -15.26 -1.23
N SER A 37 -38.05 -15.23 -0.07
CA SER A 37 -36.98 -14.32 0.22
C SER A 37 -35.88 -14.63 -0.82
N ALA A 38 -35.68 -13.76 -1.79
CA ALA A 38 -34.55 -13.85 -2.73
C ALA A 38 -33.28 -13.75 -1.91
N ALA A 39 -32.50 -14.82 -1.84
CA ALA A 39 -31.12 -14.78 -1.46
C ALA A 39 -30.39 -13.87 -2.47
N PRO A 40 -29.36 -13.10 -2.05
CA PRO A 40 -28.57 -12.32 -3.00
C PRO A 40 -28.02 -13.27 -4.07
N GLU A 41 -28.27 -12.96 -5.33
CA GLU A 41 -27.69 -13.68 -6.46
C GLU A 41 -26.17 -13.56 -6.34
N SER A 42 -25.51 -14.70 -6.08
CA SER A 42 -24.07 -14.86 -6.26
C SER A 42 -23.73 -14.37 -7.66
N SER A 43 -22.69 -13.56 -7.82
CA SER A 43 -22.23 -13.05 -9.12
C SER A 43 -22.14 -14.22 -10.10
N ALA A 44 -22.95 -14.16 -11.16
CA ALA A 44 -22.97 -15.22 -12.15
C ALA A 44 -21.62 -15.25 -12.87
N ALA A 45 -21.03 -16.44 -13.00
CA ALA A 45 -19.89 -16.64 -13.90
C ALA A 45 -20.20 -16.00 -15.26
N PRO A 46 -19.21 -15.40 -15.95
CA PRO A 46 -19.41 -14.80 -17.28
C PRO A 46 -20.15 -15.76 -18.20
N ALA A 47 -21.07 -15.25 -19.01
CA ALA A 47 -21.75 -16.08 -20.00
C ALA A 47 -20.71 -16.69 -20.95
N PRO A 48 -20.86 -17.93 -21.42
CA PRO A 48 -19.91 -18.57 -22.30
C PRO A 48 -19.56 -17.68 -23.51
N GLY A 49 -18.33 -17.20 -23.61
CA GLY A 49 -17.84 -16.34 -24.69
C GLY A 49 -17.77 -14.85 -24.37
N GLU A 50 -18.22 -14.39 -23.21
CA GLU A 50 -17.94 -13.01 -22.75
C GLU A 50 -16.59 -12.94 -22.03
N PRO A 51 -15.77 -11.88 -22.26
CA PRO A 51 -14.50 -11.72 -21.56
C PRO A 51 -14.74 -11.49 -20.06
N VAL A 52 -13.85 -12.03 -19.24
CA VAL A 52 -13.79 -11.75 -17.81
C VAL A 52 -13.48 -10.26 -17.63
N LYS A 53 -14.31 -9.51 -16.90
CA LYS A 53 -14.09 -8.08 -16.64
C LYS A 53 -13.34 -7.90 -15.32
N VAL A 54 -12.30 -7.11 -15.33
CA VAL A 54 -11.46 -6.80 -14.16
C VAL A 54 -11.17 -5.30 -14.10
N THR A 55 -11.17 -4.73 -12.91
CA THR A 55 -10.68 -3.37 -12.68
C THR A 55 -9.39 -3.40 -11.88
N LEU A 56 -8.37 -2.68 -12.37
CA LEU A 56 -7.20 -2.29 -11.58
C LEU A 56 -7.36 -0.85 -11.08
N ILE A 57 -7.16 -0.64 -9.78
CA ILE A 57 -7.25 0.67 -9.12
C ILE A 57 -5.93 0.93 -8.38
N THR A 58 -5.11 1.85 -8.89
CA THR A 58 -3.84 2.25 -8.25
C THR A 58 -4.01 3.52 -7.41
N LYS A 59 -3.01 3.87 -6.58
CA LYS A 59 -3.07 5.08 -5.74
C LYS A 59 -3.01 6.35 -6.57
N ASP A 60 -2.12 6.37 -7.57
CA ASP A 60 -1.98 7.45 -8.55
C ASP A 60 -1.52 6.90 -9.91
N SER A 61 -1.38 7.77 -10.90
CA SER A 61 -0.99 7.45 -12.28
C SER A 61 0.37 8.04 -12.70
N THR A 62 1.13 8.60 -11.77
CA THR A 62 2.39 9.33 -12.03
C THR A 62 3.60 8.67 -11.40
N ASN A 63 3.44 8.00 -10.27
CA ASN A 63 4.50 7.23 -9.64
C ASN A 63 4.89 6.05 -10.54
N PRO A 64 6.18 5.91 -10.92
CA PRO A 64 6.65 4.86 -11.82
C PRO A 64 6.28 3.44 -11.37
N PHE A 65 6.19 3.19 -10.05
CA PHE A 65 5.77 1.92 -9.47
C PHE A 65 4.35 1.54 -9.93
N PHE A 66 3.39 2.46 -9.82
CA PHE A 66 2.01 2.20 -10.26
C PHE A 66 1.87 2.21 -11.78
N VAL A 67 2.69 2.99 -12.49
CA VAL A 67 2.73 2.93 -13.96
C VAL A 67 3.16 1.54 -14.42
N ALA A 68 4.23 0.98 -13.85
CA ALA A 68 4.68 -0.37 -14.15
C ALA A 68 3.61 -1.43 -13.78
N MET A 69 2.97 -1.31 -12.62
CA MET A 69 1.86 -2.18 -12.21
C MET A 69 0.73 -2.18 -13.24
N GLN A 70 0.35 -1.01 -13.75
CA GLN A 70 -0.68 -0.88 -14.78
C GLN A 70 -0.26 -1.54 -16.11
N GLU A 71 1.01 -1.45 -16.49
CA GLU A 71 1.52 -2.12 -17.70
C GLU A 71 1.51 -3.64 -17.53
N GLY A 72 1.98 -4.19 -16.40
CA GLY A 72 1.92 -5.62 -16.11
C GLY A 72 0.49 -6.17 -16.15
N ALA A 73 -0.47 -5.42 -15.59
CA ALA A 73 -1.88 -5.80 -15.68
C ALA A 73 -2.41 -5.80 -17.11
N LYS A 74 -2.05 -4.81 -17.93
CA LYS A 74 -2.47 -4.71 -19.35
C LYS A 74 -1.90 -5.88 -20.18
N GLU A 75 -0.63 -6.22 -19.98
CA GLU A 75 0.02 -7.35 -20.66
C GLU A 75 -0.63 -8.68 -20.29
N ALA A 76 -0.85 -8.92 -18.98
CA ALA A 76 -1.52 -10.12 -18.50
C ALA A 76 -2.98 -10.20 -19.01
N ALA A 77 -3.72 -9.09 -19.00
CA ALA A 77 -5.08 -9.04 -19.49
C ALA A 77 -5.17 -9.36 -20.98
N ALA A 78 -4.25 -8.85 -21.80
CA ALA A 78 -4.17 -9.17 -23.21
C ALA A 78 -3.87 -10.65 -23.44
N ALA A 79 -2.96 -11.24 -22.66
CA ALA A 79 -2.60 -12.65 -22.74
C ALA A 79 -3.75 -13.59 -22.33
N GLN A 80 -4.56 -13.18 -21.33
CA GLN A 80 -5.66 -13.98 -20.78
C GLN A 80 -7.03 -13.70 -21.44
N GLY A 81 -7.11 -12.71 -22.35
CA GLY A 81 -8.39 -12.31 -22.95
C GLY A 81 -9.34 -11.64 -21.94
N VAL A 82 -8.80 -10.94 -20.95
CA VAL A 82 -9.53 -10.20 -19.91
C VAL A 82 -9.86 -8.80 -20.43
N ASP A 83 -11.09 -8.34 -20.16
CA ASP A 83 -11.52 -6.95 -20.35
C ASP A 83 -11.11 -6.11 -19.13
N LEU A 84 -9.92 -5.51 -19.21
CA LEU A 84 -9.32 -4.75 -18.13
C LEU A 84 -9.70 -3.27 -18.20
N THR A 85 -10.25 -2.74 -17.10
CA THR A 85 -10.35 -1.30 -16.87
C THR A 85 -9.25 -0.88 -15.89
N VAL A 86 -8.57 0.22 -16.19
CA VAL A 86 -7.54 0.81 -15.32
C VAL A 86 -8.00 2.17 -14.84
N GLY A 87 -7.92 2.39 -13.54
CA GLY A 87 -8.19 3.67 -12.88
C GLY A 87 -7.20 3.92 -11.75
N SER A 88 -7.16 5.16 -11.28
CA SER A 88 -6.31 5.54 -10.14
C SER A 88 -6.94 6.66 -9.33
N GLY A 89 -6.56 6.80 -8.06
CA GLY A 89 -6.66 8.06 -7.34
C GLY A 89 -5.85 9.16 -8.05
N LYS A 90 -6.02 10.39 -7.64
CA LYS A 90 -5.28 11.55 -8.18
C LYS A 90 -3.90 11.70 -7.56
N ALA A 91 -3.76 11.27 -6.32
CA ALA A 91 -2.53 11.29 -5.52
C ALA A 91 -2.71 10.40 -4.30
N GLU A 92 -1.62 10.17 -3.53
CA GLU A 92 -1.71 9.59 -2.19
C GLU A 92 -2.75 10.35 -1.34
N GLY A 93 -3.67 9.61 -0.70
CA GLY A 93 -4.75 10.17 0.13
C GLY A 93 -6.06 10.49 -0.61
N ASP A 94 -6.20 10.22 -1.91
CA ASP A 94 -7.47 10.37 -2.65
C ASP A 94 -8.40 9.15 -2.46
N ASP A 95 -8.82 8.92 -1.22
CA ASP A 95 -9.72 7.81 -0.85
C ASP A 95 -11.01 7.83 -1.69
N GLN A 96 -11.59 9.01 -1.91
CA GLN A 96 -12.85 9.13 -2.64
C GLN A 96 -12.71 8.72 -4.11
N GLY A 97 -11.58 9.05 -4.74
CA GLY A 97 -11.30 8.61 -6.12
C GLY A 97 -11.28 7.08 -6.24
N GLN A 98 -10.68 6.38 -5.27
CA GLN A 98 -10.70 4.91 -5.24
C GLN A 98 -12.12 4.35 -4.97
N ILE A 99 -12.86 4.93 -4.02
CA ILE A 99 -14.23 4.53 -3.72
C ILE A 99 -15.12 4.62 -4.96
N ASP A 100 -15.04 5.73 -5.70
CA ASP A 100 -15.82 5.92 -6.93
C ASP A 100 -15.50 4.86 -8.00
N LEU A 101 -14.23 4.46 -8.12
CA LEU A 101 -13.79 3.42 -9.06
C LEU A 101 -14.27 2.02 -8.64
N ILE A 102 -14.26 1.71 -7.34
CA ILE A 102 -14.82 0.46 -6.79
C ILE A 102 -16.31 0.39 -7.12
N GLU A 103 -17.08 1.46 -6.89
CA GLU A 103 -18.50 1.51 -7.19
C GLU A 103 -18.80 1.35 -8.69
N GLN A 104 -17.96 1.91 -9.55
CA GLN A 104 -18.06 1.70 -11.00
C GLN A 104 -17.81 0.24 -11.38
N ALA A 105 -16.82 -0.44 -10.78
CA ALA A 105 -16.56 -1.86 -11.01
C ALA A 105 -17.76 -2.74 -10.61
N ILE A 106 -18.36 -2.44 -9.44
CA ILE A 106 -19.62 -3.12 -9.00
C ILE A 106 -20.73 -2.90 -10.03
N ALA A 107 -20.93 -1.65 -10.46
CA ALA A 107 -22.02 -1.32 -11.40
C ALA A 107 -21.82 -1.97 -12.79
N ARG A 108 -20.57 -2.21 -13.22
CA ARG A 108 -20.27 -2.93 -14.47
C ARG A 108 -20.41 -4.44 -14.36
N GLY A 109 -20.55 -4.99 -13.15
CA GLY A 109 -20.58 -6.42 -12.90
C GLY A 109 -19.23 -7.08 -13.22
N ASP A 110 -18.13 -6.49 -12.75
CA ASP A 110 -16.81 -7.08 -12.89
C ASP A 110 -16.71 -8.40 -12.11
N ALA A 111 -15.85 -9.29 -12.58
CA ALA A 111 -15.53 -10.53 -11.87
C ALA A 111 -14.63 -10.26 -10.65
N GLY A 112 -13.82 -9.21 -10.71
CA GLY A 112 -12.98 -8.83 -9.59
C GLY A 112 -12.30 -7.48 -9.75
N ILE A 113 -11.65 -7.09 -8.65
CA ILE A 113 -10.90 -5.84 -8.51
C ILE A 113 -9.48 -6.15 -8.03
N LEU A 114 -8.49 -5.52 -8.66
CA LEU A 114 -7.14 -5.37 -8.16
C LEU A 114 -7.01 -3.95 -7.61
N ILE A 115 -6.58 -3.78 -6.38
CA ILE A 115 -6.49 -2.45 -5.76
C ILE A 115 -5.22 -2.28 -4.94
N THR A 116 -4.54 -1.13 -5.07
CA THR A 116 -3.56 -0.67 -4.08
C THR A 116 -4.25 0.27 -3.11
N PRO A 117 -4.70 -0.19 -1.91
CA PRO A 117 -5.48 0.66 -1.01
C PRO A 117 -4.69 1.88 -0.53
N ILE A 118 -5.32 3.06 -0.56
CA ILE A 118 -4.69 4.29 -0.06
C ILE A 118 -4.75 4.35 1.46
N SER A 119 -5.86 3.92 2.06
CA SER A 119 -6.08 3.91 3.50
C SER A 119 -7.23 2.98 3.88
N THR A 120 -7.47 2.81 5.17
CA THR A 120 -8.63 2.06 5.69
C THR A 120 -9.99 2.69 5.36
N ASN A 121 -10.03 3.95 4.89
CA ASN A 121 -11.28 4.60 4.47
C ASN A 121 -11.94 3.94 3.26
N VAL A 122 -11.17 3.19 2.45
CA VAL A 122 -11.71 2.46 1.29
C VAL A 122 -12.32 1.10 1.66
N ASN A 123 -12.09 0.60 2.88
CA ASN A 123 -12.49 -0.75 3.30
C ASN A 123 -13.98 -1.01 3.12
N ALA A 124 -14.84 -0.08 3.50
CA ALA A 124 -16.29 -0.24 3.36
C ALA A 124 -16.74 -0.40 1.89
N ALA A 125 -16.05 0.26 0.95
CA ALA A 125 -16.31 0.09 -0.48
C ALA A 125 -15.81 -1.27 -0.99
N ILE A 126 -14.65 -1.74 -0.49
CA ILE A 126 -14.11 -3.08 -0.78
C ILE A 126 -15.07 -4.17 -0.29
N GLU A 127 -15.54 -4.08 0.95
CA GLU A 127 -16.52 -5.02 1.51
C GLU A 127 -17.81 -5.05 0.69
N LYS A 128 -18.28 -3.88 0.22
CA LYS A 128 -19.45 -3.77 -0.68
C LYS A 128 -19.19 -4.48 -2.02
N ALA A 129 -17.99 -4.37 -2.60
CA ALA A 129 -17.63 -5.09 -3.82
C ALA A 129 -17.64 -6.61 -3.60
N ARG A 130 -17.08 -7.11 -2.50
CA ARG A 130 -17.09 -8.52 -2.14
C ARG A 130 -18.52 -9.03 -1.89
N ALA A 131 -19.35 -8.24 -1.20
CA ALA A 131 -20.77 -8.55 -1.00
C ALA A 131 -21.56 -8.60 -2.32
N ALA A 132 -21.13 -7.86 -3.33
CA ALA A 132 -21.67 -7.93 -4.69
C ALA A 132 -21.13 -9.12 -5.51
N GLY A 133 -20.20 -9.90 -4.94
CA GLY A 133 -19.63 -11.11 -5.53
C GLY A 133 -18.34 -10.90 -6.33
N LEU A 134 -17.75 -9.71 -6.30
CA LEU A 134 -16.45 -9.47 -6.92
C LEU A 134 -15.34 -10.09 -6.05
N TYR A 135 -14.37 -10.74 -6.68
CA TYR A 135 -13.16 -11.19 -6.00
C TYR A 135 -12.17 -10.01 -5.89
N VAL A 136 -11.77 -9.65 -4.68
CA VAL A 136 -10.94 -8.46 -4.47
C VAL A 136 -9.55 -8.85 -3.99
N ILE A 137 -8.54 -8.43 -4.76
CA ILE A 137 -7.12 -8.64 -4.46
C ILE A 137 -6.50 -7.29 -4.13
N ALA A 138 -5.92 -7.16 -2.93
CA ALA A 138 -5.04 -6.04 -2.63
C ALA A 138 -3.67 -6.28 -3.30
N LEU A 139 -3.07 -5.24 -3.85
CA LEU A 139 -1.71 -5.23 -4.39
C LEU A 139 -0.84 -4.29 -3.57
N ASP A 140 0.41 -4.68 -3.30
CA ASP A 140 1.42 -3.87 -2.59
C ASP A 140 1.07 -3.56 -1.14
N THR A 141 -0.10 -3.01 -0.89
CA THR A 141 -0.51 -2.51 0.42
C THR A 141 -1.59 -3.41 1.02
N PRO A 142 -1.29 -4.22 2.04
CA PRO A 142 -2.30 -4.97 2.79
C PRO A 142 -3.37 -4.05 3.39
N THR A 143 -4.60 -4.53 3.44
CA THR A 143 -5.68 -3.86 4.17
C THR A 143 -5.56 -4.10 5.67
N ASP A 144 -6.12 -3.20 6.47
CA ASP A 144 -6.29 -3.38 7.91
C ASP A 144 -7.79 -3.23 8.25
N PRO A 145 -8.47 -4.31 8.68
CA PRO A 145 -7.94 -5.66 8.87
C PRO A 145 -7.68 -6.42 7.53
N PRO A 146 -6.78 -7.42 7.51
CA PRO A 146 -6.37 -8.11 6.27
C PRO A 146 -7.51 -8.89 5.59
N GLU A 147 -8.52 -9.35 6.33
CA GLU A 147 -9.70 -10.04 5.80
C GLU A 147 -10.67 -9.14 5.03
N THR A 148 -10.40 -7.84 4.94
CA THR A 148 -11.18 -6.90 4.12
C THR A 148 -11.16 -7.30 2.64
N VAL A 149 -10.05 -7.88 2.16
CA VAL A 149 -9.89 -8.44 0.80
C VAL A 149 -9.90 -9.98 0.82
N ASP A 150 -9.95 -10.59 -0.35
CA ASP A 150 -9.88 -12.05 -0.47
C ASP A 150 -8.44 -12.57 -0.36
N ILE A 151 -7.47 -11.81 -0.85
CA ILE A 151 -6.04 -12.05 -0.73
C ILE A 151 -5.26 -10.76 -1.01
N THR A 152 -4.03 -10.67 -0.51
CA THR A 152 -3.07 -9.60 -0.85
C THR A 152 -1.87 -10.19 -1.58
N PHE A 153 -1.41 -9.55 -2.67
CA PHE A 153 -0.13 -9.82 -3.33
C PHE A 153 0.80 -8.64 -3.07
N ALA A 154 1.87 -8.89 -2.33
CA ALA A 154 2.76 -7.82 -1.87
C ALA A 154 4.20 -8.32 -1.72
N THR A 155 5.14 -7.39 -1.69
CA THR A 155 6.44 -7.56 -1.07
C THR A 155 6.27 -7.51 0.45
N ASP A 156 7.08 -8.23 1.20
CA ASP A 156 7.21 -8.01 2.64
C ASP A 156 7.91 -6.66 2.88
N ASN A 157 7.10 -5.62 3.10
CA ASN A 157 7.59 -4.26 3.27
C ASN A 157 8.42 -4.07 4.56
N CYS A 158 8.16 -4.87 5.60
CA CYS A 158 8.96 -4.86 6.81
C CYS A 158 10.37 -5.42 6.53
N LEU A 159 10.46 -6.54 5.80
CA LEU A 159 11.75 -7.09 5.35
C LEU A 159 12.48 -6.14 4.37
N ALA A 160 11.74 -5.42 3.52
CA ALA A 160 12.33 -4.42 2.63
C ALA A 160 13.02 -3.29 3.43
N GLY A 161 12.35 -2.79 4.47
CA GLY A 161 12.93 -1.84 5.43
C GLY A 161 14.14 -2.43 6.17
N GLN A 162 13.99 -3.65 6.71
CA GLN A 162 15.07 -4.35 7.42
C GLN A 162 16.34 -4.50 6.59
N ALA A 163 16.22 -4.85 5.31
CA ALA A 163 17.37 -5.05 4.43
C ALA A 163 18.18 -3.75 4.26
N ILE A 164 17.52 -2.61 4.02
CA ILE A 164 18.21 -1.32 3.91
C ILE A 164 18.77 -0.84 5.26
N GLY A 165 18.11 -1.16 6.39
CA GLY A 165 18.62 -0.87 7.74
C GLY A 165 19.87 -1.68 8.07
N GLN A 166 19.87 -2.98 7.80
CA GLN A 166 21.03 -3.87 7.95
C GLN A 166 22.20 -3.40 7.09
N TRP A 167 21.93 -3.03 5.83
CA TRP A 167 22.95 -2.49 4.93
C TRP A 167 23.55 -1.19 5.49
N THR A 168 22.70 -0.29 5.99
CA THR A 168 23.13 0.98 6.62
C THR A 168 24.04 0.74 7.82
N ALA A 169 23.73 -0.23 8.69
CA ALA A 169 24.57 -0.60 9.82
C ALA A 169 25.97 -1.09 9.38
N GLY A 170 26.03 -1.88 8.31
CA GLY A 170 27.27 -2.35 7.72
C GLY A 170 28.12 -1.20 7.18
N TRP A 171 27.48 -0.29 6.42
CA TRP A 171 28.15 0.89 5.86
C TRP A 171 28.69 1.83 6.95
N LEU A 172 27.92 2.08 8.01
CA LEU A 172 28.33 2.91 9.15
C LEU A 172 29.53 2.33 9.89
N ASN A 173 29.65 1.01 9.95
CA ASN A 173 30.78 0.29 10.55
C ASN A 173 31.21 0.85 11.93
N GLY A 174 30.24 1.18 12.78
CA GLY A 174 30.48 1.73 14.11
C GLY A 174 30.42 3.26 14.23
N GLU A 175 30.32 3.95 13.12
CA GLU A 175 30.17 5.41 13.13
C GLU A 175 28.76 5.81 13.62
N LYS A 176 28.64 7.04 14.14
CA LYS A 176 27.36 7.58 14.59
C LYS A 176 26.39 7.77 13.40
N ALA A 177 25.15 7.30 13.57
CA ALA A 177 24.05 7.58 12.64
C ALA A 177 23.30 8.86 13.05
N THR A 178 23.29 9.87 12.18
CA THR A 178 22.45 11.08 12.30
C THR A 178 21.42 11.03 11.19
N ILE A 179 20.16 10.65 11.53
CA ILE A 179 19.20 10.09 10.58
C ILE A 179 18.10 11.10 10.25
N ALA A 180 17.85 11.31 8.95
CA ALA A 180 16.60 11.89 8.44
C ALA A 180 15.66 10.76 7.96
N ARG A 181 14.40 10.82 8.35
CA ARG A 181 13.36 9.85 7.97
C ARG A 181 12.29 10.56 7.15
N LEU A 182 12.14 10.15 5.88
CA LEU A 182 11.22 10.72 4.92
C LEU A 182 10.13 9.70 4.57
N VAL A 183 8.96 9.86 5.19
CA VAL A 183 7.82 8.93 5.17
C VAL A 183 6.69 9.42 4.26
N ILE A 184 5.63 8.61 4.05
CA ILE A 184 4.46 9.06 3.26
C ILE A 184 3.67 10.09 4.07
N PHE A 185 3.25 9.68 5.28
CA PHE A 185 2.41 10.46 6.18
C PHE A 185 3.00 10.48 7.58
N ASN A 186 2.70 11.53 8.35
CA ASN A 186 2.99 11.60 9.78
C ASN A 186 1.71 11.76 10.63
N ASP A 187 0.54 11.80 10.00
CA ASP A 187 -0.77 12.00 10.63
C ASP A 187 -1.70 10.78 10.51
N ARG A 188 -1.26 9.75 9.78
CA ARG A 188 -2.00 8.48 9.62
C ARG A 188 -1.03 7.32 9.44
N MET A 189 -1.46 6.11 9.83
CA MET A 189 -0.68 4.91 9.67
C MET A 189 -1.15 4.12 8.44
N VAL A 190 -0.20 3.78 7.56
CA VAL A 190 -0.39 2.90 6.40
C VAL A 190 0.67 1.82 6.49
N SER A 191 0.29 0.56 6.26
CA SER A 191 1.18 -0.58 6.51
C SER A 191 2.52 -0.49 5.77
N VAL A 192 2.53 -0.08 4.52
CA VAL A 192 3.78 0.12 3.76
C VAL A 192 4.68 1.19 4.36
N ASP A 193 4.10 2.21 5.02
CA ASP A 193 4.86 3.31 5.62
C ASP A 193 5.55 2.85 6.91
N TYR A 194 4.76 2.38 7.90
CA TYR A 194 5.35 1.96 9.16
C TYR A 194 6.21 0.70 9.05
N CYS A 195 5.89 -0.24 8.17
CA CYS A 195 6.71 -1.43 7.95
C CYS A 195 8.09 -1.08 7.39
N ARG A 196 8.16 -0.20 6.39
CA ARG A 196 9.46 0.21 5.82
C ARG A 196 10.27 1.00 6.80
N ASP A 197 9.66 1.96 7.50
CA ASP A 197 10.32 2.85 8.45
C ASP A 197 10.78 2.11 9.71
N ASN A 198 9.88 1.39 10.39
CA ASN A 198 10.23 0.59 11.57
C ASN A 198 11.15 -0.59 11.19
N GLY A 199 10.92 -1.21 10.02
CA GLY A 199 11.83 -2.22 9.50
C GLY A 199 13.26 -1.69 9.30
N PHE A 200 13.41 -0.45 8.77
CA PHE A 200 14.72 0.19 8.67
C PHE A 200 15.38 0.35 10.04
N LEU A 201 14.64 0.80 11.05
CA LEU A 201 15.16 0.95 12.41
C LEU A 201 15.54 -0.41 13.03
N GLU A 202 14.68 -1.43 12.90
CA GLU A 202 14.97 -2.79 13.35
C GLU A 202 16.18 -3.38 12.62
N GLY A 203 16.30 -3.18 11.32
CA GLY A 203 17.44 -3.60 10.53
C GLY A 203 18.73 -2.94 10.97
N LEU A 204 18.70 -1.67 11.32
CA LEU A 204 19.81 -0.94 11.92
C LEU A 204 20.15 -1.47 13.33
N GLY A 205 19.19 -2.09 14.01
CA GLY A 205 19.32 -2.60 15.38
C GLY A 205 18.95 -1.57 16.44
N VAL A 206 17.98 -0.72 16.11
CA VAL A 206 17.30 0.21 17.03
C VAL A 206 16.03 -0.47 17.55
N ASP A 207 15.77 -0.34 18.84
CA ASP A 207 14.56 -0.87 19.48
C ASP A 207 13.34 -0.06 19.02
N VAL A 208 12.40 -0.71 18.34
CA VAL A 208 11.08 -0.18 17.98
C VAL A 208 10.10 -0.49 19.13
N VAL A 209 9.27 0.47 19.51
CA VAL A 209 8.33 0.31 20.65
C VAL A 209 7.03 -0.35 20.18
N ASP A 210 6.34 0.26 19.22
CA ASP A 210 5.17 -0.32 18.54
C ASP A 210 5.46 -0.42 17.03
N PRO A 211 5.57 -1.62 16.45
CA PRO A 211 5.95 -1.79 15.05
C PRO A 211 4.93 -1.20 14.05
N THR A 212 3.76 -0.77 14.52
CA THR A 212 2.73 -0.13 13.69
C THR A 212 2.66 1.39 13.86
N VAL A 213 3.54 1.96 14.71
CA VAL A 213 3.60 3.39 14.98
C VAL A 213 5.00 3.92 14.64
N MET A 214 5.08 4.94 13.85
CA MET A 214 6.34 5.64 13.52
C MET A 214 6.58 6.78 14.51
N GLY A 215 7.81 6.95 14.97
CA GLY A 215 8.24 8.07 15.80
C GLY A 215 7.92 7.92 17.29
N ASP A 216 7.61 6.72 17.78
CA ASP A 216 7.43 6.42 19.21
C ASP A 216 8.70 5.83 19.86
N GLU A 217 9.72 5.51 19.07
CA GLU A 217 11.03 5.09 19.54
C GLU A 217 11.85 6.27 20.09
N ALA A 218 12.91 5.97 20.85
CA ALA A 218 13.79 6.98 21.40
C ALA A 218 14.49 7.81 20.31
N GLU A 219 14.50 9.14 20.46
CA GLU A 219 15.15 10.06 19.49
C GLU A 219 16.66 9.84 19.37
N SER A 220 17.29 9.20 20.37
CA SER A 220 18.70 8.87 20.36
C SER A 220 19.01 7.67 21.24
N GLY A 221 20.08 6.94 20.93
CA GLY A 221 20.49 5.74 21.66
C GLY A 221 21.64 5.04 20.97
N THR A 222 21.66 3.73 21.03
CA THR A 222 22.65 2.89 20.35
C THR A 222 21.94 1.94 19.39
N TYR A 223 22.48 1.78 18.19
CA TYR A 223 22.10 0.71 17.27
C TYR A 223 23.04 -0.49 17.47
N THR A 224 22.57 -1.69 17.17
CA THR A 224 23.27 -2.92 17.56
C THR A 224 23.70 -3.83 16.41
N THR A 225 23.19 -3.59 15.19
CA THR A 225 23.53 -4.39 14.00
C THR A 225 24.97 -4.10 13.57
N GLY A 226 25.69 -5.11 13.09
CA GLY A 226 27.08 -4.99 12.65
C GLY A 226 28.03 -4.61 13.78
N ALA A 227 28.81 -3.56 13.60
CA ALA A 227 29.72 -3.04 14.61
C ALA A 227 29.03 -2.28 15.75
N GLY A 228 27.73 -1.95 15.58
CA GLY A 228 26.99 -1.07 16.48
C GLY A 228 27.48 0.37 16.45
N GLY A 229 26.85 1.24 17.24
CA GLY A 229 27.22 2.65 17.34
C GLY A 229 26.13 3.49 17.96
N ASP A 230 26.36 4.78 18.09
CA ASP A 230 25.35 5.72 18.54
C ASP A 230 24.43 6.13 17.39
N TYR A 231 23.16 6.44 17.68
CA TYR A 231 22.26 7.05 16.73
C TYR A 231 21.52 8.25 17.33
N GLU A 232 21.09 9.15 16.47
CA GLU A 232 20.02 10.12 16.71
C GLU A 232 19.21 10.27 15.42
N TRP A 233 17.89 10.33 15.51
CA TRP A 233 17.08 10.77 14.39
C TRP A 233 16.69 12.24 14.56
N VAL A 234 16.80 12.99 13.47
CA VAL A 234 16.68 14.45 13.45
C VAL A 234 15.27 14.90 13.10
N CYS A 235 14.62 14.14 12.24
CA CYS A 235 13.32 14.48 11.68
C CYS A 235 12.58 13.25 11.20
N LEU A 236 11.25 13.36 11.22
CA LEU A 236 10.29 12.46 10.59
C LEU A 236 9.34 13.34 9.76
N GLU A 237 9.56 13.42 8.43
CA GLU A 237 8.83 14.35 7.56
C GLU A 237 7.95 13.62 6.56
N ALA A 238 6.68 14.08 6.49
CA ALA A 238 5.72 13.60 5.50
C ALA A 238 6.04 14.16 4.12
N THR A 239 6.14 13.29 3.12
CA THR A 239 6.55 13.64 1.74
C THR A 239 5.46 13.38 0.70
N GLY A 240 4.39 12.66 1.08
CA GLY A 240 3.39 12.19 0.11
C GLY A 240 3.98 11.26 -0.94
N ALA A 241 5.10 10.58 -0.62
CA ALA A 241 5.79 9.61 -1.47
C ALA A 241 6.21 10.16 -2.86
N ASN A 242 6.51 11.44 -2.97
CA ASN A 242 6.84 12.09 -4.23
C ASN A 242 8.10 12.97 -4.13
N GLN A 243 8.65 13.36 -5.29
CA GLN A 243 9.92 14.09 -5.39
C GLN A 243 9.85 15.49 -4.76
N GLU A 244 8.76 16.23 -4.96
CA GLU A 244 8.60 17.57 -4.38
C GLU A 244 8.56 17.51 -2.85
N GLY A 245 7.79 16.57 -2.31
CA GLY A 245 7.72 16.32 -0.87
C GLY A 245 9.05 15.84 -0.30
N GLY A 246 9.76 14.96 -1.00
CA GLY A 246 11.10 14.49 -0.62
C GLY A 246 12.09 15.63 -0.51
N ARG A 247 12.10 16.54 -1.48
CA ARG A 247 12.93 17.74 -1.44
C ARG A 247 12.56 18.65 -0.28
N ALA A 248 11.29 18.99 -0.14
CA ALA A 248 10.83 19.90 0.93
C ALA A 248 11.08 19.32 2.33
N GLY A 249 10.84 18.00 2.52
CA GLY A 249 11.13 17.30 3.77
C GLY A 249 12.64 17.33 4.10
N MET A 250 13.50 17.02 3.12
CA MET A 250 14.94 17.03 3.34
C MET A 250 15.48 18.43 3.63
N GLU A 251 14.96 19.49 2.98
CA GLU A 251 15.31 20.87 3.28
C GLU A 251 15.00 21.23 4.75
N LYS A 252 13.86 20.78 5.30
CA LYS A 252 13.51 20.97 6.72
C LYS A 252 14.45 20.21 7.64
N CYS A 253 14.75 18.95 7.32
CA CYS A 253 15.68 18.13 8.12
C CYS A 253 17.08 18.76 8.18
N LEU A 254 17.61 19.23 7.04
CA LEU A 254 18.90 19.94 6.98
C LEU A 254 18.90 21.25 7.74
N ALA A 255 17.77 21.95 7.80
CA ALA A 255 17.63 23.17 8.61
C ALA A 255 17.62 22.86 10.11
N ALA A 256 17.13 21.69 10.53
CA ALA A 256 17.17 21.23 11.91
C ALA A 256 18.58 20.76 12.31
N ASN A 257 19.23 19.97 11.48
CA ASN A 257 20.61 19.52 11.69
C ASN A 257 21.34 19.33 10.35
N PRO A 258 22.37 20.13 10.04
CA PRO A 258 23.15 19.97 8.81
C PRO A 258 24.10 18.77 8.82
N ASP A 259 24.30 18.10 9.96
CA ASP A 259 25.25 17.00 10.10
C ASP A 259 24.60 15.61 9.86
N ILE A 260 23.40 15.58 9.24
CA ILE A 260 22.75 14.34 8.77
C ILE A 260 23.70 13.59 7.84
N ASN A 261 23.92 12.28 8.15
CA ASN A 261 24.73 11.38 7.36
C ASN A 261 23.97 10.14 6.86
N VAL A 262 22.73 9.93 7.31
CA VAL A 262 21.85 8.86 6.83
C VAL A 262 20.48 9.44 6.47
N VAL A 263 20.01 9.17 5.27
CA VAL A 263 18.66 9.54 4.82
C VAL A 263 17.89 8.28 4.44
N TYR A 264 16.91 7.94 5.26
CA TYR A 264 15.89 6.96 4.90
C TYR A 264 14.80 7.63 4.08
N THR A 265 14.42 7.01 2.99
CA THR A 265 13.29 7.45 2.15
C THR A 265 12.32 6.30 1.89
N ILE A 266 11.02 6.60 1.99
CA ILE A 266 9.94 5.63 1.81
C ILE A 266 9.97 4.97 0.43
N ASN A 267 10.38 5.72 -0.60
CA ASN A 267 10.48 5.28 -1.99
C ASN A 267 11.46 6.13 -2.80
N GLU A 268 11.77 5.69 -4.02
CA GLU A 268 12.73 6.36 -4.90
C GLU A 268 12.32 7.76 -5.37
N PRO A 269 11.06 8.07 -5.70
CA PRO A 269 10.66 9.46 -5.96
C PRO A 269 11.04 10.40 -4.81
N THR A 270 10.81 9.99 -3.56
CA THR A 270 11.24 10.75 -2.36
C THR A 270 12.76 10.88 -2.29
N ALA A 271 13.51 9.80 -2.61
CA ALA A 271 14.98 9.80 -2.62
C ALA A 271 15.55 10.79 -3.64
N PHE A 272 14.98 10.89 -4.83
CA PHE A 272 15.40 11.87 -5.84
C PHE A 272 15.23 13.30 -5.35
N GLY A 273 14.10 13.61 -4.69
CA GLY A 273 13.89 14.92 -4.08
C GLY A 273 14.88 15.21 -2.95
N ALA A 274 15.13 14.24 -2.08
CA ALA A 274 16.14 14.36 -1.02
C ALA A 274 17.54 14.60 -1.58
N ALA A 275 17.93 13.89 -2.65
CA ALA A 275 19.20 14.06 -3.33
C ALA A 275 19.37 15.49 -3.90
N GLU A 276 18.31 16.09 -4.45
CA GLU A 276 18.33 17.48 -4.90
C GLU A 276 18.63 18.46 -3.75
N ALA A 277 17.94 18.29 -2.61
CA ALA A 277 18.14 19.14 -1.43
C ALA A 277 19.55 19.00 -0.85
N LEU A 278 20.06 17.77 -0.76
CA LEU A 278 21.42 17.48 -0.29
C LEU A 278 22.48 18.12 -1.21
N LYS A 279 22.37 17.94 -2.52
CA LYS A 279 23.26 18.57 -3.51
C LYS A 279 23.21 20.10 -3.42
N ALA A 280 22.01 20.70 -3.24
CA ALA A 280 21.85 22.14 -3.06
C ALA A 280 22.49 22.66 -1.76
N ALA A 281 22.53 21.84 -0.70
CA ALA A 281 23.22 22.13 0.56
C ALA A 281 24.74 21.88 0.49
N GLY A 282 25.27 21.43 -0.65
CA GLY A 282 26.69 21.17 -0.84
C GLY A 282 27.19 19.85 -0.26
N LYS A 283 26.29 18.92 0.06
CA LYS A 283 26.63 17.57 0.54
C LYS A 283 27.04 16.66 -0.61
N THR A 284 28.03 15.82 -0.37
CA THR A 284 28.46 14.77 -1.31
C THR A 284 27.79 13.45 -0.94
N ILE A 285 26.81 13.03 -1.75
CA ILE A 285 26.12 11.76 -1.55
C ILE A 285 27.10 10.60 -1.74
N GLY A 286 27.03 9.58 -0.88
CA GLY A 286 27.96 8.46 -0.84
C GLY A 286 29.25 8.72 -0.08
N THR A 287 29.47 9.95 0.43
CA THR A 287 30.65 10.32 1.23
C THR A 287 30.25 11.03 2.51
N ASP A 288 29.57 12.18 2.40
CA ASP A 288 29.10 12.95 3.58
C ASP A 288 27.78 12.40 4.11
N VAL A 289 26.98 11.80 3.23
CA VAL A 289 25.63 11.32 3.52
C VAL A 289 25.26 10.20 2.54
N ILE A 290 24.56 9.20 3.05
CA ILE A 290 23.95 8.15 2.22
C ILE A 290 22.44 8.33 2.13
N ILE A 291 21.87 7.84 1.01
CA ILE A 291 20.43 7.69 0.83
C ILE A 291 20.13 6.21 0.66
N VAL A 292 19.18 5.71 1.44
CA VAL A 292 18.62 4.36 1.28
C VAL A 292 17.12 4.46 1.02
N SER A 293 16.60 3.55 0.19
CA SER A 293 15.25 3.65 -0.34
C SER A 293 14.58 2.28 -0.57
N VAL A 294 13.37 2.32 -1.08
CA VAL A 294 12.60 1.15 -1.50
C VAL A 294 11.98 1.45 -2.87
N ASP A 295 11.71 0.47 -3.62
CA ASP A 295 10.98 0.18 -4.86
C ASP A 295 11.85 -0.61 -5.85
N GLY A 296 13.11 -0.24 -6.08
CA GLY A 296 14.00 -0.94 -7.01
C GLY A 296 13.57 -0.81 -8.47
N GLY A 297 12.95 0.32 -8.82
CA GLY A 297 12.61 0.65 -10.20
C GLY A 297 13.84 0.96 -11.06
N LEU A 298 13.70 0.90 -12.39
CA LEU A 298 14.83 1.08 -13.30
C LEU A 298 15.61 2.38 -12.99
N ALA A 299 14.93 3.51 -12.84
CA ALA A 299 15.57 4.79 -12.54
C ALA A 299 16.27 4.79 -11.17
N GLY A 300 15.67 4.17 -10.16
CA GLY A 300 16.26 4.05 -8.82
C GLY A 300 17.48 3.15 -8.82
N VAL A 301 17.43 2.03 -9.51
CA VAL A 301 18.57 1.11 -9.62
C VAL A 301 19.71 1.71 -10.47
N GLU A 302 19.37 2.48 -11.52
CA GLU A 302 20.37 3.28 -12.26
C GLU A 302 21.02 4.35 -11.36
N ALA A 303 20.25 4.97 -10.45
CA ALA A 303 20.78 5.89 -9.44
C ALA A 303 21.68 5.17 -8.43
N VAL A 304 21.37 3.91 -8.05
CA VAL A 304 22.30 3.09 -7.23
C VAL A 304 23.60 2.87 -7.98
N LYS A 305 23.55 2.48 -9.26
CA LYS A 305 24.72 2.28 -10.10
C LYS A 305 25.55 3.55 -10.27
N ALA A 306 24.91 4.72 -10.27
CA ALA A 306 25.56 6.02 -10.35
C ALA A 306 26.07 6.54 -9.00
N GLY A 307 25.75 5.88 -7.86
CA GLY A 307 26.10 6.31 -6.52
C GLY A 307 25.26 7.50 -6.00
N GLU A 308 24.11 7.77 -6.61
CA GLU A 308 23.17 8.81 -6.15
C GLU A 308 22.22 8.30 -5.06
N ILE A 309 21.97 6.98 -5.02
CA ILE A 309 21.34 6.20 -3.95
C ILE A 309 22.32 5.08 -3.63
N GLN A 310 22.51 4.70 -2.38
CA GLN A 310 23.49 3.69 -2.03
C GLN A 310 22.91 2.28 -1.91
N ALA A 311 21.63 2.18 -1.52
CA ALA A 311 20.90 0.93 -1.51
C ALA A 311 19.40 1.16 -1.68
N THR A 312 18.71 0.25 -2.38
CA THR A 312 17.25 0.25 -2.51
C THR A 312 16.72 -1.19 -2.45
N SER A 313 15.64 -1.42 -1.74
CA SER A 313 14.96 -2.73 -1.73
C SER A 313 14.00 -2.82 -2.91
N GLN A 314 14.24 -3.79 -3.82
CA GLN A 314 13.47 -3.98 -5.04
C GLN A 314 12.18 -4.75 -4.75
N GLN A 315 11.08 -4.25 -5.28
CA GLN A 315 9.74 -4.82 -5.33
C GLN A 315 9.38 -5.23 -6.77
N TYR A 316 8.23 -5.89 -6.96
CA TYR A 316 7.84 -6.47 -8.26
C TYR A 316 6.40 -6.13 -8.66
N PRO A 317 6.07 -4.86 -8.98
CA PRO A 317 4.70 -4.40 -9.28
C PRO A 317 4.11 -5.06 -10.54
N LEU A 318 4.92 -5.35 -11.57
CA LEU A 318 4.46 -6.09 -12.74
C LEU A 318 3.99 -7.50 -12.36
N LEU A 319 4.76 -8.20 -11.53
CA LEU A 319 4.43 -9.55 -11.06
C LEU A 319 3.16 -9.53 -10.20
N MET A 320 3.03 -8.59 -9.27
CA MET A 320 1.82 -8.44 -8.45
C MET A 320 0.56 -8.31 -9.33
N ALA A 321 0.63 -7.43 -10.33
CA ALA A 321 -0.50 -7.15 -11.21
C ALA A 321 -0.81 -8.31 -12.16
N SER A 322 0.21 -8.93 -12.76
CA SER A 322 0.02 -10.08 -13.67
C SER A 322 -0.59 -11.27 -12.95
N LEU A 323 -0.06 -11.63 -11.78
CA LEU A 323 -0.62 -12.69 -10.94
C LEU A 323 -2.06 -12.38 -10.50
N GLY A 324 -2.35 -11.11 -10.21
CA GLY A 324 -3.70 -10.68 -9.84
C GLY A 324 -4.71 -10.86 -10.98
N VAL A 325 -4.36 -10.44 -12.21
CA VAL A 325 -5.21 -10.65 -13.40
C VAL A 325 -5.43 -12.13 -13.66
N GLU A 326 -4.35 -12.94 -13.62
CA GLU A 326 -4.42 -14.38 -13.80
C GLU A 326 -5.30 -15.08 -12.75
N ALA A 327 -5.19 -14.65 -11.49
CA ALA A 327 -5.97 -15.20 -10.40
C ALA A 327 -7.48 -14.95 -10.60
N ILE A 328 -7.88 -13.71 -10.90
CA ILE A 328 -9.30 -13.39 -11.14
C ILE A 328 -9.81 -14.13 -12.38
N ALA A 329 -9.05 -14.17 -13.47
CA ALA A 329 -9.43 -14.92 -14.67
C ALA A 329 -9.60 -16.43 -14.38
N THR A 330 -8.70 -17.00 -13.59
CA THR A 330 -8.74 -18.41 -13.17
C THR A 330 -9.98 -18.71 -12.35
N ILE A 331 -10.28 -17.87 -11.33
CA ILE A 331 -11.44 -18.03 -10.45
C ILE A 331 -12.74 -17.88 -11.23
N ALA A 332 -12.85 -16.88 -12.10
CA ALA A 332 -14.04 -16.64 -12.94
C ALA A 332 -14.34 -17.83 -13.87
N ASN A 333 -13.31 -18.61 -14.25
CA ASN A 333 -13.44 -19.83 -15.04
C ASN A 333 -13.57 -21.11 -14.17
N GLY A 334 -13.81 -20.98 -12.86
CA GLY A 334 -14.01 -22.11 -11.94
C GLY A 334 -12.73 -22.77 -11.44
N GLY A 335 -11.58 -22.15 -11.60
CA GLY A 335 -10.30 -22.60 -11.06
C GLY A 335 -10.15 -22.28 -9.57
N ALA A 336 -9.04 -22.72 -8.98
CA ALA A 336 -8.75 -22.52 -7.55
C ALA A 336 -8.24 -21.08 -7.29
N ALA A 337 -8.62 -20.53 -6.14
CA ALA A 337 -8.06 -19.28 -5.63
C ALA A 337 -6.59 -19.47 -5.20
N PRO A 338 -5.75 -18.43 -5.35
CA PRO A 338 -4.38 -18.44 -4.87
C PRO A 338 -4.32 -18.58 -3.33
N GLN A 339 -3.17 -18.97 -2.82
CA GLN A 339 -2.94 -19.16 -1.39
C GLN A 339 -1.81 -18.24 -0.93
N ASN A 340 -1.88 -17.76 0.32
CA ASN A 340 -0.82 -16.99 0.95
C ASN A 340 0.49 -17.80 1.02
N THR A 341 1.62 -17.12 0.82
CA THR A 341 2.96 -17.73 0.81
C THR A 341 3.93 -17.04 1.77
N SER A 342 3.56 -15.88 2.33
CA SER A 342 4.37 -15.17 3.33
C SER A 342 4.64 -16.02 4.58
N ALA A 343 5.72 -15.75 5.27
CA ALA A 343 6.13 -16.52 6.46
C ALA A 343 5.09 -16.49 7.58
N ASN A 344 4.36 -15.37 7.74
CA ASN A 344 3.25 -15.22 8.69
C ASN A 344 1.91 -15.75 8.15
N GLY A 345 1.83 -16.11 6.86
CA GLY A 345 0.62 -16.63 6.23
C GLY A 345 -0.45 -15.57 5.91
N GLU A 346 -0.11 -14.28 5.93
CA GLU A 346 -1.08 -13.20 5.79
C GLU A 346 -1.25 -12.73 4.34
N PHE A 347 -0.25 -12.92 3.47
CA PHE A 347 -0.30 -12.48 2.07
C PHE A 347 0.48 -13.42 1.14
N PHE A 348 0.31 -13.26 -0.16
CA PHE A 348 1.15 -13.87 -1.18
C PHE A 348 2.40 -13.00 -1.37
N ASP A 349 3.54 -13.52 -0.94
CA ASP A 349 4.82 -12.82 -1.00
C ASP A 349 5.40 -12.89 -2.42
N THR A 350 5.61 -11.72 -3.02
CA THR A 350 6.24 -11.57 -4.34
C THR A 350 7.76 -11.44 -4.24
N GLY A 351 8.30 -11.43 -3.03
CA GLY A 351 9.73 -11.36 -2.75
C GLY A 351 10.28 -9.95 -2.63
N VAL A 352 11.54 -9.87 -2.18
CA VAL A 352 12.32 -8.65 -2.05
C VAL A 352 13.79 -8.95 -2.32
N LYS A 353 14.53 -8.01 -2.94
CA LYS A 353 15.99 -8.03 -3.08
C LYS A 353 16.57 -6.65 -2.79
N LEU A 354 17.70 -6.63 -2.11
CA LEU A 354 18.44 -5.41 -1.89
C LEU A 354 19.37 -5.14 -3.07
N CYS A 355 19.23 -4.00 -3.72
CA CYS A 355 20.07 -3.52 -4.81
C CYS A 355 21.13 -2.58 -4.28
N THR A 356 22.40 -2.91 -4.48
CA THR A 356 23.54 -2.08 -4.05
C THR A 356 24.79 -2.40 -4.87
N GLU A 357 25.70 -1.43 -5.03
CA GLU A 357 27.04 -1.66 -5.57
C GLU A 357 28.10 -1.91 -4.47
N ASP A 358 27.72 -1.76 -3.20
CA ASP A 358 28.58 -1.94 -2.03
C ASP A 358 27.95 -2.94 -1.03
N PRO A 359 28.00 -4.25 -1.33
CA PRO A 359 27.37 -5.27 -0.50
C PRO A 359 28.00 -5.32 0.91
N GLN A 360 27.16 -5.44 1.93
CA GLN A 360 27.55 -5.44 3.33
C GLN A 360 27.37 -6.82 3.96
N ASP A 361 28.31 -7.24 4.83
CA ASP A 361 28.26 -8.54 5.54
C ASP A 361 27.09 -8.62 6.55
N THR A 362 26.48 -7.50 6.89
CA THR A 362 25.28 -7.41 7.76
C THR A 362 23.99 -7.86 7.07
N VAL A 363 24.00 -7.99 5.75
CA VAL A 363 22.89 -8.51 4.94
C VAL A 363 23.29 -9.85 4.34
N THR A 364 22.37 -10.81 4.33
CA THR A 364 22.65 -12.14 3.73
C THR A 364 23.00 -11.99 2.24
N ALA A 365 24.11 -12.59 1.80
CA ALA A 365 24.60 -12.48 0.44
C ALA A 365 23.58 -12.89 -0.65
N ALA A 366 22.70 -13.86 -0.37
CA ALA A 366 21.64 -14.28 -1.30
C ALA A 366 20.54 -13.22 -1.47
N GLU A 367 20.44 -12.26 -0.58
CA GLU A 367 19.45 -11.18 -0.59
C GLU A 367 19.98 -9.90 -1.23
N GLN A 368 21.29 -9.81 -1.45
CA GLN A 368 21.94 -8.67 -2.09
C GLN A 368 22.21 -8.95 -3.57
N TRP A 369 21.83 -8.02 -4.41
CA TRP A 369 22.09 -7.99 -5.83
C TRP A 369 22.87 -6.74 -6.21
N THR A 370 23.73 -6.86 -7.22
CA THR A 370 24.33 -5.68 -7.86
C THR A 370 23.23 -4.88 -8.58
N ALA A 371 23.46 -3.61 -8.80
CA ALA A 371 22.52 -2.79 -9.58
C ALA A 371 22.24 -3.42 -10.97
N GLN A 372 23.24 -4.04 -11.62
CA GLN A 372 23.00 -4.71 -12.90
C GLN A 372 22.06 -5.90 -12.78
N GLN A 373 22.19 -6.73 -11.73
CA GLN A 373 21.25 -7.85 -11.50
C GLN A 373 19.84 -7.34 -11.24
N CYS A 374 19.69 -6.24 -10.50
CA CYS A 374 18.41 -5.59 -10.27
C CYS A 374 17.82 -4.99 -11.55
N ILE A 375 18.64 -4.36 -12.42
CA ILE A 375 18.20 -3.85 -13.73
C ILE A 375 17.68 -4.98 -14.61
N ASP A 376 18.40 -6.11 -14.66
CA ASP A 376 18.02 -7.27 -15.46
C ASP A 376 16.70 -7.92 -14.99
N ASN A 377 16.31 -7.65 -13.74
CA ASN A 377 15.08 -8.13 -13.11
C ASN A 377 14.16 -6.99 -12.67
N ALA A 378 14.36 -5.76 -13.20
CA ALA A 378 13.59 -4.59 -12.81
C ALA A 378 12.10 -4.83 -13.01
N TRP A 379 11.40 -4.85 -11.86
CA TRP A 379 9.95 -4.90 -11.76
C TRP A 379 9.22 -6.07 -12.46
N GLY A 380 9.92 -7.11 -12.93
CA GLY A 380 9.28 -8.22 -13.65
C GLY A 380 9.88 -9.56 -13.42
#